data_072aedbb830d0aef46df9f89929438b4
#
_entry.id   072aedbb830d0aef46df9f89929438b4
#
_cell.length_a   1.000
_cell.length_b   1.000
_cell.length_c   1.000
_cell.angle_alpha   90.00
_cell.angle_beta   90.00
_cell.angle_gamma   90.00
#
_symmetry.space_group_name_H-M   'P 1'
#
loop_
_entity.id
_entity.type
_entity.pdbx_description
1 polymer ?
#
loop_
_entity_poly.entity_id
_entity_poly.type
_entity_poly.pdbx_seq_one_letter_code
_entity_poly.pdbx_strand_id
1 'polypeptide(L)'
;MSSHRRRRRSWLRWVLVAAAAVVVLAVGVPFVYIHFIEGPAPAPLGLGATASPGATVPGQATADTQLAGTWTVTTGSRAGYRVNEVLAGQNNVAVGRTSSVAGHLTLSRTAVTAGAFTVQMATIRSDRSQRDAQFDGRIMDVATYPTGRFTLTRAISLAPVPATGKIRAYRATGNLTLHGHTRQVTFGLSAERTATHIRVSGSIPVTFADWDIPNPSFAGFVTTDNHGVLEFLLVFRRA
;
A
#
# COMPACT_ATOMS: atom_id res chain seq x y z
N MET A 1 48.62 30.97 -42.25
CA MET A 1 48.54 30.11 -41.03
C MET A 1 47.28 30.46 -40.20
N SER A 2 46.05 30.38 -40.74
CA SER A 2 44.85 30.74 -39.94
C SER A 2 43.66 29.80 -40.07
N SER A 3 43.75 28.63 -40.71
CA SER A 3 42.63 27.69 -40.93
C SER A 3 42.37 26.67 -39.80
N HIS A 4 43.36 26.37 -38.94
CA HIS A 4 43.22 25.37 -37.88
C HIS A 4 42.42 25.83 -36.63
N ARG A 5 42.30 27.13 -36.37
CA ARG A 5 41.54 27.64 -35.20
C ARG A 5 40.02 27.59 -35.39
N ARG A 6 39.52 27.73 -36.62
CA ARG A 6 38.04 27.67 -36.92
C ARG A 6 37.48 26.27 -36.79
N ARG A 7 38.22 25.24 -37.21
CA ARG A 7 37.76 23.82 -37.11
C ARG A 7 37.65 23.35 -35.66
N ARG A 8 38.55 23.77 -34.75
CA ARG A 8 38.46 23.44 -33.33
C ARG A 8 37.25 24.04 -32.63
N ARG A 9 36.84 25.27 -32.98
CA ARG A 9 35.67 25.93 -32.40
C ARG A 9 34.35 25.31 -32.85
N SER A 10 34.24 24.81 -34.06
CA SER A 10 33.04 24.13 -34.54
C SER A 10 32.91 22.75 -33.90
N TRP A 11 34.00 21.98 -33.76
CA TRP A 11 33.99 20.67 -33.13
C TRP A 11 33.62 20.78 -31.63
N LEU A 12 34.12 21.74 -30.88
CA LEU A 12 33.73 22.00 -29.51
C LEU A 12 32.23 22.33 -29.37
N ARG A 13 31.66 23.08 -30.31
CA ARG A 13 30.21 23.36 -30.31
C ARG A 13 29.40 22.10 -30.52
N TRP A 14 29.79 21.26 -31.44
CA TRP A 14 29.12 19.95 -31.66
C TRP A 14 29.24 19.02 -30.47
N VAL A 15 30.39 18.97 -29.80
CA VAL A 15 30.58 18.21 -28.57
C VAL A 15 29.69 18.74 -27.45
N LEU A 16 29.59 20.04 -27.29
CA LEU A 16 28.68 20.65 -26.29
C LEU A 16 27.21 20.39 -26.61
N VAL A 17 26.82 20.44 -27.87
CA VAL A 17 25.46 20.11 -28.30
C VAL A 17 25.15 18.64 -28.08
N ALA A 18 26.09 17.75 -28.40
CA ALA A 18 25.95 16.33 -28.14
C ALA A 18 25.86 16.02 -26.64
N ALA A 19 26.70 16.66 -25.82
CA ALA A 19 26.66 16.52 -24.36
C ALA A 19 25.33 17.04 -23.78
N ALA A 20 24.86 18.19 -24.26
CA ALA A 20 23.54 18.73 -23.85
C ALA A 20 22.40 17.81 -24.27
N ALA A 21 22.45 17.25 -25.49
CA ALA A 21 21.44 16.29 -25.95
C ALA A 21 21.45 15.01 -25.11
N VAL A 22 22.62 14.49 -24.72
CA VAL A 22 22.74 13.34 -23.83
C VAL A 22 22.14 13.64 -22.45
N VAL A 23 22.40 14.83 -21.89
CA VAL A 23 21.80 15.24 -20.61
C VAL A 23 20.28 15.37 -20.71
N VAL A 24 19.78 15.99 -21.78
CA VAL A 24 18.33 16.11 -22.03
C VAL A 24 17.67 14.73 -22.18
N LEU A 25 18.31 13.80 -22.87
CA LEU A 25 17.81 12.44 -23.00
C LEU A 25 17.90 11.68 -21.68
N ALA A 26 18.99 11.81 -20.94
CA ALA A 26 19.20 11.10 -19.67
C ALA A 26 18.26 11.56 -18.56
N VAL A 27 17.83 12.83 -18.58
CA VAL A 27 16.92 13.39 -17.57
C VAL A 27 15.49 13.52 -18.11
N GLY A 28 15.34 13.97 -19.34
CA GLY A 28 14.04 14.26 -19.94
C GLY A 28 13.24 13.01 -20.28
N VAL A 29 13.91 11.94 -20.76
CA VAL A 29 13.20 10.70 -21.09
C VAL A 29 12.63 10.03 -19.83
N PRO A 30 13.38 9.81 -18.74
CA PRO A 30 12.82 9.30 -17.49
C PRO A 30 11.73 10.21 -16.92
N PHE A 31 11.91 11.52 -16.97
CA PHE A 31 10.91 12.48 -16.51
C PHE A 31 9.58 12.35 -17.26
N VAL A 32 9.62 12.37 -18.59
CA VAL A 32 8.43 12.22 -19.44
C VAL A 32 7.80 10.85 -19.21
N TYR A 33 8.60 9.81 -19.12
CA TYR A 33 8.12 8.45 -18.92
C TYR A 33 7.36 8.32 -17.58
N ILE A 34 7.94 8.78 -16.48
CA ILE A 34 7.34 8.67 -15.13
C ILE A 34 6.09 9.55 -15.00
N HIS A 35 6.10 10.78 -15.53
CA HIS A 35 5.01 11.73 -15.29
C HIS A 35 3.88 11.67 -16.33
N PHE A 36 4.15 11.20 -17.55
CA PHE A 36 3.17 11.22 -18.64
C PHE A 36 2.77 9.81 -19.12
N ILE A 37 3.60 8.80 -18.89
CA ILE A 37 3.31 7.42 -19.33
C ILE A 37 2.85 6.55 -18.17
N GLU A 38 3.46 6.67 -16.98
CA GLU A 38 3.07 5.89 -15.79
C GLU A 38 1.87 6.49 -15.04
N GLY A 39 1.69 7.79 -15.11
CA GLY A 39 0.66 8.48 -14.33
C GLY A 39 0.98 8.53 -12.83
N PRO A 40 0.16 9.23 -12.03
CA PRO A 40 0.36 9.34 -10.59
C PRO A 40 0.07 8.01 -9.91
N ALA A 41 0.84 7.72 -8.84
CA ALA A 41 0.60 6.54 -8.00
C ALA A 41 -0.85 6.51 -7.48
N PRO A 42 -1.49 5.33 -7.41
CA PRO A 42 -2.84 5.21 -6.90
C PRO A 42 -2.97 5.81 -5.49
N ALA A 43 -4.08 6.50 -5.22
CA ALA A 43 -4.34 7.08 -3.90
C ALA A 43 -4.28 6.01 -2.78
N PRO A 44 -3.88 6.38 -1.55
CA PRO A 44 -3.88 5.47 -0.41
C PRO A 44 -5.25 4.84 -0.17
N LEU A 45 -5.26 3.59 0.32
CA LEU A 45 -6.51 2.90 0.67
C LEU A 45 -7.16 3.58 1.88
N GLY A 46 -8.41 4.02 1.73
CA GLY A 46 -9.13 4.74 2.77
C GLY A 46 -10.65 4.61 2.63
N LEU A 47 -11.39 4.91 3.70
CA LEU A 47 -12.86 4.84 3.70
C LEU A 47 -13.50 5.86 2.75
N GLY A 48 -12.82 6.97 2.46
CA GLY A 48 -13.30 8.01 1.53
C GLY A 48 -13.11 7.69 0.04
N ALA A 49 -12.32 6.67 -0.31
CA ALA A 49 -11.95 6.37 -1.70
C ALA A 49 -13.00 5.58 -2.49
N THR A 50 -14.14 5.23 -1.90
CA THR A 50 -15.20 4.44 -2.54
C THR A 50 -16.60 5.01 -2.30
N ALA A 51 -16.74 6.32 -2.30
CA ALA A 51 -18.07 6.92 -2.44
C ALA A 51 -18.43 6.96 -3.93
N SER A 52 -19.00 5.87 -4.48
CA SER A 52 -19.88 6.00 -5.63
C SER A 52 -21.07 6.84 -5.19
N PRO A 53 -21.44 7.90 -5.92
CA PRO A 53 -22.64 8.68 -5.59
C PRO A 53 -23.86 7.85 -5.99
N GLY A 54 -24.53 7.25 -5.02
CA GLY A 54 -25.76 6.50 -5.28
C GLY A 54 -26.38 5.94 -4.02
N ALA A 55 -27.47 6.57 -3.59
CA ALA A 55 -28.44 6.16 -2.58
C ALA A 55 -28.19 6.67 -1.15
N THR A 56 -28.65 7.89 -0.93
CA THR A 56 -29.14 8.34 0.37
C THR A 56 -30.45 7.62 0.66
N VAL A 57 -30.43 6.61 1.54
CA VAL A 57 -31.65 6.08 2.15
C VAL A 57 -31.63 6.51 3.61
N PRO A 58 -32.60 7.28 4.09
CA PRO A 58 -32.80 7.53 5.50
C PRO A 58 -33.28 6.23 6.14
N GLY A 59 -32.39 5.44 6.67
CA GLY A 59 -32.66 4.22 7.42
C GLY A 59 -32.61 4.48 8.90
N GLN A 60 -33.75 4.29 9.56
CA GLN A 60 -33.93 4.31 11.00
C GLN A 60 -32.84 3.64 11.79
N ALA A 61 -32.47 4.27 12.90
CA ALA A 61 -31.65 3.69 13.95
C ALA A 61 -32.33 2.42 14.51
N THR A 62 -32.05 1.29 13.91
CA THR A 62 -32.37 -0.01 14.49
C THR A 62 -31.16 -0.58 15.18
N ALA A 63 -31.23 -0.50 16.47
CA ALA A 63 -30.71 -1.36 17.53
C ALA A 63 -29.28 -1.91 17.44
N ASP A 64 -28.50 -1.54 18.45
CA ASP A 64 -27.18 -2.04 18.88
C ASP A 64 -27.07 -3.57 19.10
N THR A 65 -28.14 -4.32 18.89
CA THR A 65 -28.23 -5.76 19.18
C THR A 65 -27.51 -6.63 18.15
N GLN A 66 -27.07 -6.09 17.02
CA GLN A 66 -26.52 -6.91 15.94
C GLN A 66 -25.01 -6.78 15.68
N LEU A 67 -24.27 -6.09 16.50
CA LEU A 67 -22.81 -6.01 16.33
C LEU A 67 -22.09 -7.29 16.75
N ALA A 68 -22.54 -7.90 17.85
CA ALA A 68 -21.91 -9.10 18.39
C ALA A 68 -22.01 -10.28 17.42
N GLY A 69 -20.91 -10.99 17.27
CA GLY A 69 -20.79 -12.15 16.39
C GLY A 69 -19.54 -12.13 15.55
N THR A 70 -19.46 -13.07 14.62
CA THR A 70 -18.33 -13.19 13.69
C THR A 70 -18.64 -12.45 12.38
N TRP A 71 -17.64 -11.71 11.92
CA TRP A 71 -17.68 -10.94 10.68
C TRP A 71 -16.55 -11.40 9.79
N THR A 72 -16.84 -11.83 8.57
CA THR A 72 -15.83 -12.34 7.62
C THR A 72 -15.51 -11.32 6.54
N VAL A 73 -14.25 -11.31 6.12
CA VAL A 73 -13.79 -10.52 4.98
C VAL A 73 -14.58 -10.89 3.73
N THR A 74 -14.99 -9.88 2.97
CA THR A 74 -15.78 -10.07 1.76
C THR A 74 -15.25 -9.21 0.60
N THR A 75 -15.93 -9.28 -0.54
CA THR A 75 -15.61 -8.51 -1.75
C THR A 75 -15.49 -7.01 -1.47
N GLY A 76 -14.61 -6.34 -2.21
CA GLY A 76 -14.25 -4.94 -1.97
C GLY A 76 -13.07 -4.75 -1.03
N SER A 77 -12.62 -5.82 -0.35
CA SER A 77 -11.41 -5.78 0.46
C SER A 77 -10.17 -5.71 -0.41
N ARG A 78 -9.19 -4.92 0.04
CA ARG A 78 -7.86 -4.77 -0.59
C ARG A 78 -6.79 -4.62 0.47
N ALA A 79 -5.62 -5.17 0.20
CA ALA A 79 -4.41 -4.94 0.98
C ALA A 79 -3.22 -4.78 0.02
N GLY A 80 -2.16 -4.15 0.49
CA GLY A 80 -0.96 -3.98 -0.33
C GLY A 80 0.12 -3.19 0.38
N TYR A 81 1.07 -2.74 -0.39
CA TYR A 81 2.20 -1.94 0.08
C TYR A 81 2.29 -0.62 -0.68
N ARG A 82 2.96 0.33 -0.04
CA ARG A 82 3.39 1.61 -0.61
C ARG A 82 4.80 1.91 -0.12
N VAL A 83 5.72 2.18 -1.05
CA VAL A 83 7.13 2.47 -0.76
C VAL A 83 7.56 3.66 -1.60
N ASN A 84 8.23 4.63 -0.98
CA ASN A 84 8.86 5.72 -1.72
C ASN A 84 10.14 5.21 -2.36
N GLU A 85 10.33 5.58 -3.61
CA GLU A 85 11.51 5.25 -4.39
C GLU A 85 11.99 6.45 -5.21
N VAL A 86 13.26 6.49 -5.52
CA VAL A 86 13.85 7.38 -6.52
C VAL A 86 14.19 6.51 -7.73
N LEU A 87 13.51 6.72 -8.82
CA LEU A 87 13.69 6.02 -10.09
C LEU A 87 14.40 6.95 -11.08
N ALA A 88 15.63 6.59 -11.47
CA ALA A 88 16.45 7.40 -12.37
C ALA A 88 16.52 8.90 -11.96
N GLY A 89 16.67 9.18 -10.67
CA GLY A 89 16.76 10.53 -10.12
C GLY A 89 15.41 11.25 -9.92
N GLN A 90 14.27 10.59 -10.19
CA GLN A 90 12.93 11.15 -10.01
C GLN A 90 12.20 10.45 -8.84
N ASN A 91 11.53 11.25 -8.00
CA ASN A 91 10.71 10.71 -6.91
C ASN A 91 9.51 9.96 -7.50
N ASN A 92 9.30 8.76 -7.01
CA ASN A 92 8.20 7.89 -7.38
C ASN A 92 7.66 7.15 -6.15
N VAL A 93 6.46 6.58 -6.26
CA VAL A 93 5.86 5.76 -5.21
C VAL A 93 5.46 4.41 -5.80
N ALA A 94 6.15 3.37 -5.39
CA ALA A 94 5.81 2.00 -5.73
C ALA A 94 4.58 1.54 -4.93
N VAL A 95 3.54 1.07 -5.61
CA VAL A 95 2.30 0.57 -5.00
C VAL A 95 1.97 -0.80 -5.59
N GLY A 96 1.82 -1.79 -4.72
CA GLY A 96 1.30 -3.11 -5.09
C GLY A 96 0.08 -3.45 -4.26
N ARG A 97 -0.96 -4.04 -4.87
CA ARG A 97 -2.24 -4.35 -4.21
C ARG A 97 -2.78 -5.71 -4.62
N THR A 98 -3.58 -6.28 -3.72
CA THR A 98 -4.36 -7.49 -3.97
C THR A 98 -5.74 -7.40 -3.34
N SER A 99 -6.69 -8.14 -3.89
CA SER A 99 -7.97 -8.46 -3.27
C SER A 99 -8.00 -9.85 -2.61
N SER A 100 -6.91 -10.61 -2.71
CA SER A 100 -6.80 -11.95 -2.09
C SER A 100 -6.48 -11.84 -0.61
N VAL A 101 -7.47 -11.37 0.14
CA VAL A 101 -7.44 -11.20 1.58
C VAL A 101 -8.54 -12.04 2.19
N ALA A 102 -8.19 -12.86 3.16
CA ALA A 102 -9.13 -13.65 3.96
C ALA A 102 -8.98 -13.31 5.44
N GLY A 103 -10.05 -13.50 6.21
CA GLY A 103 -9.97 -13.29 7.64
C GLY A 103 -11.32 -13.01 8.26
N HIS A 104 -11.30 -12.77 9.56
CA HIS A 104 -12.50 -12.51 10.36
C HIS A 104 -12.22 -11.55 11.52
N LEU A 105 -13.29 -10.96 12.00
CA LEU A 105 -13.37 -10.27 13.29
C LEU A 105 -14.42 -10.95 14.17
N THR A 106 -14.14 -11.03 15.45
CA THR A 106 -15.14 -11.38 16.46
C THR A 106 -15.46 -10.14 17.29
N LEU A 107 -16.73 -9.78 17.33
CA LEU A 107 -17.22 -8.62 18.04
C LEU A 107 -18.09 -9.04 19.21
N SER A 108 -17.90 -8.40 20.34
CA SER A 108 -18.88 -8.31 21.42
C SER A 108 -19.81 -7.10 21.16
N ARG A 109 -20.68 -6.78 22.10
CA ARG A 109 -21.55 -5.58 21.97
C ARG A 109 -20.76 -4.27 21.93
N THR A 110 -19.59 -4.22 22.59
CA THR A 110 -18.82 -2.98 22.81
C THR A 110 -17.35 -3.08 22.49
N ALA A 111 -16.90 -4.19 21.92
CA ALA A 111 -15.48 -4.40 21.60
C ALA A 111 -15.28 -5.36 20.43
N VAL A 112 -14.19 -5.17 19.69
CA VAL A 112 -13.58 -6.21 18.86
C VAL A 112 -12.71 -7.05 19.78
N THR A 113 -13.07 -8.31 19.96
CA THR A 113 -12.39 -9.21 20.90
C THR A 113 -11.33 -10.09 20.24
N ALA A 114 -11.49 -10.36 18.94
CA ALA A 114 -10.50 -11.09 18.13
C ALA A 114 -10.52 -10.61 16.68
N GLY A 115 -9.41 -10.82 15.99
CA GLY A 115 -9.29 -10.57 14.56
C GLY A 115 -8.07 -11.28 13.99
N ALA A 116 -8.23 -11.95 12.87
CA ALA A 116 -7.14 -12.61 12.17
C ALA A 116 -7.31 -12.42 10.64
N PHE A 117 -6.22 -12.09 9.97
CA PHE A 117 -6.20 -11.78 8.54
C PHE A 117 -4.99 -12.44 7.87
N THR A 118 -5.20 -12.90 6.65
CA THR A 118 -4.18 -13.49 5.81
C THR A 118 -4.26 -12.87 4.41
N VAL A 119 -3.12 -12.46 3.89
CA VAL A 119 -2.96 -11.94 2.53
C VAL A 119 -2.11 -12.92 1.74
N GLN A 120 -2.52 -13.29 0.53
CA GLN A 120 -1.75 -14.11 -0.39
C GLN A 120 -0.73 -13.23 -1.10
N MET A 121 0.55 -13.38 -0.78
CA MET A 121 1.62 -12.49 -1.22
C MET A 121 1.82 -12.56 -2.74
N ALA A 122 1.80 -13.76 -3.32
CA ALA A 122 1.96 -13.99 -4.75
C ALA A 122 0.84 -13.40 -5.64
N THR A 123 -0.19 -12.81 -5.04
CA THR A 123 -1.28 -12.15 -5.78
C THR A 123 -1.18 -10.61 -5.76
N ILE A 124 -0.20 -10.07 -5.06
CA ILE A 124 0.04 -8.62 -5.05
C ILE A 124 0.59 -8.21 -6.41
N ARG A 125 -0.04 -7.21 -7.03
CA ARG A 125 0.37 -6.68 -8.33
C ARG A 125 0.50 -5.17 -8.27
N SER A 126 1.52 -4.69 -8.96
CA SER A 126 1.78 -3.27 -9.19
C SER A 126 1.45 -2.91 -10.66
N ASP A 127 1.84 -1.72 -11.05
CA ASP A 127 1.78 -1.21 -12.42
C ASP A 127 2.86 -1.82 -13.34
N ARG A 128 3.83 -2.60 -12.78
CA ARG A 128 4.98 -3.15 -13.53
C ARG A 128 5.23 -4.61 -13.19
N SER A 129 5.20 -5.47 -14.20
CA SER A 129 5.50 -6.90 -14.06
C SER A 129 6.93 -7.16 -13.55
N GLN A 130 7.90 -6.32 -13.91
CA GLN A 130 9.27 -6.43 -13.40
C GLN A 130 9.35 -6.16 -11.89
N ARG A 131 8.59 -5.17 -11.38
CA ARG A 131 8.47 -4.91 -9.94
C ARG A 131 7.81 -6.10 -9.24
N ASP A 132 6.77 -6.66 -9.84
CA ASP A 132 6.08 -7.83 -9.31
C ASP A 132 7.03 -9.04 -9.23
N ALA A 133 7.84 -9.29 -10.26
CA ALA A 133 8.84 -10.36 -10.24
C ALA A 133 9.91 -10.15 -9.16
N GLN A 134 10.38 -8.90 -8.93
CA GLN A 134 11.29 -8.59 -7.84
C GLN A 134 10.64 -8.77 -6.46
N PHE A 135 9.38 -8.36 -6.32
CA PHE A 135 8.60 -8.55 -5.11
C PHE A 135 8.41 -10.05 -4.81
N ASP A 136 7.96 -10.83 -5.81
CA ASP A 136 7.69 -12.25 -5.65
C ASP A 136 8.97 -13.06 -5.34
N GLY A 137 10.10 -12.70 -5.94
CA GLY A 137 11.38 -13.38 -5.76
C GLY A 137 12.24 -12.75 -4.66
N ARG A 138 13.13 -11.87 -5.05
CA ARG A 138 14.24 -11.35 -4.23
C ARG A 138 13.79 -10.64 -2.95
N ILE A 139 12.62 -9.94 -2.97
CA ILE A 139 12.22 -9.09 -1.85
C ILE A 139 11.41 -9.87 -0.82
N MET A 140 10.39 -10.60 -1.25
CA MET A 140 9.46 -11.27 -0.33
C MET A 140 9.59 -12.80 -0.33
N ASP A 141 10.33 -13.38 -1.28
CA ASP A 141 10.48 -14.85 -1.43
C ASP A 141 9.14 -15.57 -1.21
N VAL A 142 8.16 -15.24 -2.05
CA VAL A 142 6.78 -15.72 -1.86
C VAL A 142 6.64 -17.22 -2.03
N ALA A 143 7.64 -17.89 -2.62
CA ALA A 143 7.69 -19.34 -2.68
C ALA A 143 7.91 -19.96 -1.29
N THR A 144 8.75 -19.31 -0.46
CA THR A 144 9.03 -19.72 0.93
C THR A 144 8.02 -19.10 1.90
N TYR A 145 7.64 -17.84 1.67
CA TYR A 145 6.75 -17.07 2.55
C TYR A 145 5.46 -16.64 1.83
N PRO A 146 4.56 -17.56 1.49
CA PRO A 146 3.42 -17.29 0.61
C PRO A 146 2.36 -16.35 1.20
N THR A 147 2.41 -16.09 2.52
CA THR A 147 1.36 -15.31 3.19
C THR A 147 1.92 -14.26 4.14
N GLY A 148 1.32 -13.07 4.13
CA GLY A 148 1.39 -12.11 5.21
C GLY A 148 0.22 -12.30 6.17
N ARG A 149 0.43 -12.22 7.50
CA ARG A 149 -0.61 -12.47 8.51
C ARG A 149 -0.61 -11.41 9.59
N PHE A 150 -1.81 -11.07 10.05
CA PHE A 150 -1.99 -10.23 11.23
C PHE A 150 -2.99 -10.90 12.17
N THR A 151 -2.65 -10.89 13.48
CA THR A 151 -3.54 -11.40 14.53
C THR A 151 -3.65 -10.35 15.63
N LEU A 152 -4.87 -9.92 15.94
CA LEU A 152 -5.15 -8.98 17.03
C LEU A 152 -4.78 -9.63 18.38
N THR A 153 -4.00 -8.91 19.19
CA THR A 153 -3.58 -9.39 20.54
C THR A 153 -4.21 -8.61 21.68
N ARG A 154 -4.81 -7.44 21.38
CA ARG A 154 -5.54 -6.63 22.36
C ARG A 154 -6.92 -6.29 21.84
N ALA A 155 -7.94 -6.46 22.66
CA ALA A 155 -9.29 -6.07 22.33
C ALA A 155 -9.36 -4.54 22.04
N ILE A 156 -10.18 -4.17 21.06
CA ILE A 156 -10.41 -2.75 20.70
C ILE A 156 -11.76 -2.35 21.28
N SER A 157 -11.77 -1.39 22.21
CA SER A 157 -13.03 -0.84 22.73
C SER A 157 -13.75 -0.02 21.65
N LEU A 158 -15.03 -0.29 21.49
CA LEU A 158 -15.94 0.45 20.60
C LEU A 158 -16.83 1.42 21.38
N ALA A 159 -16.69 1.48 22.72
CA ALA A 159 -17.54 2.31 23.57
C ALA A 159 -17.18 3.81 23.48
N PRO A 160 -18.17 4.72 23.29
CA PRO A 160 -19.54 4.43 22.88
C PRO A 160 -19.57 3.92 21.43
N VAL A 161 -20.43 2.93 21.17
CA VAL A 161 -20.57 2.34 19.83
C VAL A 161 -21.01 3.40 18.82
N PRO A 162 -20.28 3.59 17.71
CA PRO A 162 -20.62 4.62 16.73
C PRO A 162 -21.93 4.33 16.02
N ALA A 163 -22.68 5.39 15.73
CA ALA A 163 -23.84 5.29 14.88
C ALA A 163 -23.48 4.81 13.48
N THR A 164 -24.41 4.18 12.79
CA THR A 164 -24.27 3.74 11.40
C THR A 164 -23.89 4.92 10.49
N GLY A 165 -22.92 4.72 9.59
CA GLY A 165 -22.42 5.73 8.67
C GLY A 165 -21.42 6.71 9.29
N LYS A 166 -21.04 6.53 10.55
CA LYS A 166 -20.04 7.38 11.21
C LYS A 166 -18.67 6.71 11.18
N ILE A 167 -17.69 7.41 10.62
CA ILE A 167 -16.29 6.98 10.65
C ILE A 167 -15.71 7.33 12.02
N ARG A 168 -15.02 6.37 12.63
CA ARG A 168 -14.25 6.54 13.86
C ARG A 168 -12.85 5.99 13.74
N ALA A 169 -11.91 6.69 14.38
CA ALA A 169 -10.53 6.25 14.52
C ALA A 169 -10.37 5.34 15.74
N TYR A 170 -9.56 4.31 15.60
CA TYR A 170 -9.19 3.35 16.64
C TYR A 170 -7.69 3.05 16.56
N ARG A 171 -7.19 2.38 17.57
CA ARG A 171 -5.84 1.84 17.62
C ARG A 171 -5.91 0.32 17.77
N ALA A 172 -5.20 -0.38 16.90
CA ALA A 172 -5.05 -1.83 16.98
C ALA A 172 -3.64 -2.20 17.42
N THR A 173 -3.53 -3.24 18.26
CA THR A 173 -2.26 -3.88 18.63
C THR A 173 -2.37 -5.37 18.33
N GLY A 174 -1.40 -5.91 17.60
CA GLY A 174 -1.41 -7.32 17.22
C GLY A 174 -0.06 -7.78 16.68
N ASN A 175 0.02 -9.06 16.40
CA ASN A 175 1.18 -9.68 15.81
C ASN A 175 1.08 -9.65 14.29
N LEU A 176 2.06 -9.05 13.64
CA LEU A 176 2.24 -9.05 12.19
C LEU A 176 3.34 -10.03 11.82
N THR A 177 3.05 -10.96 10.94
CA THR A 177 4.01 -11.91 10.37
C THR A 177 4.22 -11.59 8.90
N LEU A 178 5.45 -11.27 8.54
CA LEU A 178 5.93 -11.04 7.18
C LEU A 178 7.25 -11.75 7.00
N HIS A 179 7.53 -12.29 5.82
CA HIS A 179 8.82 -12.88 5.46
C HIS A 179 9.33 -13.85 6.55
N GLY A 180 8.44 -14.66 7.13
CA GLY A 180 8.74 -15.62 8.21
C GLY A 180 8.90 -15.03 9.62
N HIS A 181 9.01 -13.72 9.78
CA HIS A 181 9.23 -13.05 11.05
C HIS A 181 7.94 -12.48 11.62
N THR A 182 7.74 -12.66 12.93
CA THR A 182 6.57 -12.14 13.65
C THR A 182 6.98 -11.05 14.63
N ARG A 183 6.32 -9.89 14.56
CA ARG A 183 6.53 -8.78 15.49
C ARG A 183 5.21 -8.19 15.93
N GLN A 184 5.18 -7.71 17.16
CA GLN A 184 4.04 -6.93 17.65
C GLN A 184 4.08 -5.53 17.06
N VAL A 185 2.96 -5.12 16.47
CA VAL A 185 2.76 -3.77 15.90
C VAL A 185 1.56 -3.09 16.54
N THR A 186 1.62 -1.76 16.62
CA THR A 186 0.49 -0.91 17.05
C THR A 186 0.30 0.19 16.01
N PHE A 187 -0.91 0.31 15.48
CA PHE A 187 -1.22 1.26 14.41
C PHE A 187 -2.61 1.85 14.54
N GLY A 188 -2.81 2.99 13.89
CA GLY A 188 -4.12 3.63 13.76
C GLY A 188 -4.93 3.04 12.62
N LEU A 189 -6.22 2.96 12.80
CA LEU A 189 -7.18 2.57 11.77
C LEU A 189 -8.46 3.41 11.88
N SER A 190 -9.21 3.49 10.80
CA SER A 190 -10.54 4.08 10.75
C SER A 190 -11.54 2.99 10.43
N ALA A 191 -12.68 3.00 11.10
CA ALA A 191 -13.76 2.07 10.87
C ALA A 191 -15.10 2.77 10.70
N GLU A 192 -15.94 2.20 9.87
CA GLU A 192 -17.30 2.62 9.60
C GLU A 192 -18.21 1.40 9.60
N ARG A 193 -19.36 1.51 10.24
CA ARG A 193 -20.44 0.53 10.15
C ARG A 193 -21.52 1.04 9.21
N THR A 194 -21.91 0.24 8.26
CA THR A 194 -23.13 0.43 7.46
C THR A 194 -24.23 -0.52 7.95
N ALA A 195 -25.39 -0.53 7.29
CA ALA A 195 -26.48 -1.46 7.64
C ALA A 195 -26.07 -2.94 7.51
N THR A 196 -25.20 -3.27 6.57
CA THR A 196 -24.86 -4.67 6.20
C THR A 196 -23.38 -5.01 6.32
N HIS A 197 -22.51 -4.01 6.41
CA HIS A 197 -21.06 -4.19 6.39
C HIS A 197 -20.35 -3.38 7.46
N ILE A 198 -19.18 -3.85 7.83
CA ILE A 198 -18.18 -3.05 8.55
C ILE A 198 -17.03 -2.80 7.57
N ARG A 199 -16.59 -1.55 7.42
CA ARG A 199 -15.44 -1.16 6.60
C ARG A 199 -14.34 -0.66 7.51
N VAL A 200 -13.13 -1.14 7.30
CA VAL A 200 -11.96 -0.77 8.10
C VAL A 200 -10.80 -0.42 7.17
N SER A 201 -10.20 0.72 7.36
CA SER A 201 -8.98 1.10 6.62
C SER A 201 -7.88 1.53 7.57
N GLY A 202 -6.65 1.32 7.17
CA GLY A 202 -5.49 1.74 7.94
C GLY A 202 -4.19 1.47 7.22
N SER A 203 -3.10 1.85 7.87
CA SER A 203 -1.76 1.62 7.40
C SER A 203 -0.85 1.20 8.55
N ILE A 204 0.08 0.29 8.26
CA ILE A 204 1.07 -0.22 9.20
C ILE A 204 2.45 0.17 8.66
N PRO A 205 3.19 1.04 9.34
CA PRO A 205 4.58 1.32 8.97
C PRO A 205 5.44 0.09 9.19
N VAL A 206 6.32 -0.20 8.24
CA VAL A 206 7.21 -1.37 8.23
C VAL A 206 8.62 -0.91 7.91
N THR A 207 9.57 -1.13 8.84
CA THR A 207 11.00 -1.03 8.56
C THR A 207 11.48 -2.38 8.05
N PHE A 208 12.07 -2.44 6.87
CA PHE A 208 12.37 -3.72 6.20
C PHE A 208 13.25 -4.64 7.02
N ALA A 209 14.28 -4.09 7.67
CA ALA A 209 15.18 -4.85 8.52
C ALA A 209 14.50 -5.55 9.70
N ASP A 210 13.36 -5.04 10.16
CA ASP A 210 12.60 -5.66 11.26
C ASP A 210 12.03 -7.03 10.88
N TRP A 211 11.82 -7.30 9.61
CA TRP A 211 11.31 -8.56 9.07
C TRP A 211 12.30 -9.27 8.16
N ASP A 212 13.59 -8.90 8.21
CA ASP A 212 14.63 -9.45 7.33
C ASP A 212 14.26 -9.35 5.83
N ILE A 213 13.54 -8.29 5.47
CA ILE A 213 13.18 -7.98 4.09
C ILE A 213 14.34 -7.23 3.45
N PRO A 214 14.93 -7.74 2.35
CA PRO A 214 15.97 -7.02 1.63
C PRO A 214 15.48 -5.68 1.10
N ASN A 215 16.34 -4.65 1.19
CA ASN A 215 15.98 -3.34 0.61
C ASN A 215 15.73 -3.49 -0.91
N PRO A 216 14.63 -2.94 -1.43
CA PRO A 216 14.26 -3.05 -2.84
C PRO A 216 15.17 -2.32 -3.82
N SER A 217 16.11 -1.48 -3.37
CA SER A 217 17.05 -0.75 -4.24
C SER A 217 17.75 -1.68 -5.22
N PHE A 218 17.94 -1.22 -6.46
CA PHE A 218 18.49 -2.04 -7.53
C PHE A 218 19.42 -1.25 -8.45
N ALA A 219 20.67 -1.72 -8.58
CA ALA A 219 21.67 -1.33 -9.58
C ALA A 219 21.89 0.19 -9.75
N GLY A 220 21.64 1.00 -8.72
CA GLY A 220 21.77 2.46 -8.78
C GLY A 220 20.69 3.18 -9.59
N PHE A 221 19.78 2.45 -10.27
CA PHE A 221 18.65 3.02 -10.99
C PHE A 221 17.42 3.22 -10.11
N VAL A 222 17.25 2.37 -9.10
CA VAL A 222 16.17 2.46 -8.11
C VAL A 222 16.81 2.56 -6.74
N THR A 223 16.52 3.65 -6.04
CA THR A 223 16.85 3.81 -4.62
C THR A 223 15.56 3.89 -3.84
N THR A 224 15.38 3.02 -2.87
CA THR A 224 14.19 2.97 -2.02
C THR A 224 14.53 3.34 -0.58
N ASP A 225 13.57 3.91 0.12
CA ASP A 225 13.66 4.04 1.57
C ASP A 225 13.87 2.67 2.23
N ASN A 226 14.40 2.64 3.45
CA ASN A 226 14.55 1.40 4.23
C ASN A 226 13.24 0.98 4.92
N HIS A 227 12.15 1.63 4.60
CA HIS A 227 10.82 1.42 5.17
C HIS A 227 9.73 1.63 4.12
N GLY A 228 8.55 1.14 4.42
CA GLY A 228 7.35 1.33 3.64
C GLY A 228 6.10 1.28 4.54
N VAL A 229 4.95 1.30 3.92
CA VAL A 229 3.66 1.12 4.61
C VAL A 229 2.91 -0.03 3.99
N LEU A 230 2.35 -0.89 4.83
CA LEU A 230 1.27 -1.78 4.42
C LEU A 230 -0.04 -1.01 4.54
N GLU A 231 -0.81 -0.94 3.47
CA GLU A 231 -2.12 -0.29 3.47
C GLU A 231 -3.23 -1.32 3.26
N PHE A 232 -4.38 -1.09 3.89
CA PHE A 232 -5.53 -1.97 3.75
C PHE A 232 -6.85 -1.20 3.78
N LEU A 233 -7.81 -1.75 3.05
CA LEU A 233 -9.24 -1.48 3.16
C LEU A 233 -9.93 -2.83 3.23
N LEU A 234 -10.49 -3.16 4.37
CA LEU A 234 -11.20 -4.42 4.60
C LEU A 234 -12.70 -4.16 4.71
N VAL A 235 -13.46 -4.97 4.05
CA VAL A 235 -14.93 -4.97 4.07
C VAL A 235 -15.38 -6.28 4.67
N PHE A 236 -16.20 -6.20 5.69
CA PHE A 236 -16.73 -7.36 6.40
C PHE A 236 -18.22 -7.45 6.27
N ARG A 237 -18.71 -8.67 6.11
CA ARG A 237 -20.12 -9.01 6.29
C ARG A 237 -20.28 -9.96 7.47
N ARG A 238 -21.42 -9.98 8.08
CA ARG A 238 -21.74 -10.95 9.13
C ARG A 238 -21.70 -12.38 8.56
N ALA A 239 -21.04 -13.30 9.29
CA ALA A 239 -20.99 -14.72 8.94
C ALA A 239 -22.37 -15.39 9.10
#